data_91171bc3e146585979e1881b51c5f674
#
_entry.id   91171bc3e146585979e1881b51c5f674
#
_cell.length_a   1.000
_cell.length_b   1.000
_cell.length_c   1.000
_cell.angle_alpha   90.00
_cell.angle_beta   90.00
_cell.angle_gamma   90.00
#
_symmetry.space_group_name_H-M   'P 1'
#
loop_
_entity.id
_entity.type
_entity.pdbx_description
1 polymer ?
#
loop_
_entity_poly.entity_id
_entity_poly.type
_entity_poly.pdbx_seq_one_letter_code
_entity_poly.pdbx_strand_id
1 'polypeptide(L)'
;MNIIFLKVNIALFGNPSIFAVDYESIDMKQLIFIFTVAWGAVAGSRAQEVLTLDDCLRWGIENNLSLRGQRNEIQKSKYAISENRAKLLPQINGVANFNDNFDPPVSVTDGSAYDKPYNVTQTLQYNAAAGLQLQMPLYNQTVYTALSISKVLDEISRLSYEKAREDLMMQIAKMYYLGQATAEQITLVKANIARLEELRDITVAFYDNGMAMEVDVKRVNINLENLQVQYDNAQAMLAQQLNMLKYVMDYPAEKDITLEPVNAETIAPIELTGLSENLYELQLLQSKSDLAERQKKMISHGYIPSLTLTGNWMYTAYTDKLHHWFHSGPSNHWYRSYGLGLALRVPIFDGLDKRYKIRKAKIDLENIRLAQENT
;
A
#
# COMPACT_ATOMS: atom_id res chain seq x y z
N MET A 1 -0.79 -33.13 -43.59
CA MET A 1 -0.23 -32.03 -42.77
C MET A 1 -1.20 -31.78 -41.63
N ASN A 2 -0.86 -32.28 -40.43
CA ASN A 2 -1.75 -32.46 -39.29
C ASN A 2 -2.15 -31.16 -38.63
N ILE A 3 -3.45 -30.93 -38.52
CA ILE A 3 -4.02 -29.82 -37.72
C ILE A 3 -4.37 -30.37 -36.34
N ILE A 4 -3.74 -29.85 -35.32
CA ILE A 4 -3.91 -30.20 -33.92
C ILE A 4 -5.24 -29.63 -33.42
N PHE A 5 -6.12 -30.52 -32.95
CA PHE A 5 -7.37 -30.16 -32.26
C PHE A 5 -7.07 -29.67 -30.84
N LEU A 6 -7.41 -28.42 -30.53
CA LEU A 6 -7.47 -27.93 -29.16
C LEU A 6 -8.89 -28.22 -28.62
N LYS A 7 -9.04 -29.26 -27.80
CA LYS A 7 -10.25 -29.50 -27.00
C LYS A 7 -10.21 -28.61 -25.77
N VAL A 8 -11.07 -27.61 -25.71
CA VAL A 8 -11.39 -26.88 -24.45
C VAL A 8 -12.58 -27.60 -23.80
N ASN A 9 -12.32 -28.20 -22.64
CA ASN A 9 -13.36 -28.79 -21.78
C ASN A 9 -13.98 -27.67 -20.93
N ILE A 10 -15.22 -27.29 -21.25
CA ILE A 10 -16.07 -26.53 -20.34
C ILE A 10 -17.11 -27.47 -19.78
N ALA A 11 -16.84 -28.01 -18.60
CA ALA A 11 -17.83 -28.71 -17.79
C ALA A 11 -18.34 -27.73 -16.74
N LEU A 12 -19.54 -27.16 -16.96
CA LEU A 12 -20.43 -26.66 -15.88
C LEU A 12 -21.83 -26.39 -16.49
N PHE A 13 -22.81 -26.98 -15.85
CA PHE A 13 -24.27 -26.89 -16.04
C PHE A 13 -24.93 -27.76 -17.09
N GLY A 14 -25.62 -28.77 -16.55
CA GLY A 14 -26.45 -29.73 -17.20
C GLY A 14 -27.63 -29.12 -17.96
N ASN A 15 -27.70 -29.43 -19.21
CA ASN A 15 -28.84 -29.98 -19.96
C ASN A 15 -28.44 -30.13 -21.45
N PRO A 16 -28.41 -31.34 -22.03
CA PRO A 16 -27.97 -31.52 -23.39
C PRO A 16 -29.18 -31.65 -24.37
N SER A 17 -29.93 -30.58 -24.58
CA SER A 17 -31.00 -30.66 -25.59
C SER A 17 -31.43 -29.31 -26.22
N ILE A 18 -30.55 -28.35 -26.32
CA ILE A 18 -30.84 -27.21 -27.22
C ILE A 18 -29.47 -26.68 -27.71
N PHE A 19 -29.06 -27.09 -28.91
CA PHE A 19 -28.21 -26.40 -29.88
C PHE A 19 -27.52 -27.47 -30.78
N ALA A 20 -28.32 -28.13 -31.59
CA ALA A 20 -27.80 -28.71 -32.82
C ALA A 20 -27.77 -27.56 -33.84
N VAL A 21 -26.61 -26.94 -34.02
CA VAL A 21 -26.34 -26.07 -35.17
C VAL A 21 -25.74 -26.93 -36.23
N ASP A 22 -26.53 -27.17 -37.32
CA ASP A 22 -26.08 -27.82 -38.53
C ASP A 22 -24.89 -27.06 -39.12
N TYR A 23 -23.77 -27.77 -39.22
CA TYR A 23 -22.59 -27.33 -39.95
C TYR A 23 -22.74 -27.58 -41.43
N GLU A 24 -23.50 -26.75 -42.14
CA GLU A 24 -23.35 -26.62 -43.60
C GLU A 24 -22.32 -25.52 -43.90
N SER A 25 -21.30 -25.97 -44.60
CA SER A 25 -20.21 -25.25 -45.30
C SER A 25 -20.29 -23.73 -45.34
N ILE A 26 -19.67 -23.07 -44.37
CA ILE A 26 -19.33 -21.62 -44.45
C ILE A 26 -18.15 -21.51 -45.44
N ASP A 27 -18.40 -20.92 -46.62
CA ASP A 27 -17.39 -20.68 -47.64
C ASP A 27 -16.31 -19.73 -47.08
N MET A 28 -15.04 -20.06 -47.33
CA MET A 28 -13.88 -19.31 -46.82
C MET A 28 -13.94 -17.81 -47.19
N LYS A 29 -14.68 -17.47 -48.24
CA LYS A 29 -14.96 -16.08 -48.65
C LYS A 29 -15.87 -15.33 -47.69
N GLN A 30 -16.83 -16.04 -47.04
CA GLN A 30 -17.71 -15.44 -46.03
C GLN A 30 -16.97 -15.21 -44.71
N LEU A 31 -16.06 -16.10 -44.33
CA LEU A 31 -15.19 -15.90 -43.15
C LEU A 31 -14.24 -14.70 -43.32
N ILE A 32 -13.67 -14.52 -44.52
CA ILE A 32 -12.81 -13.36 -44.82
C ILE A 32 -13.62 -12.06 -44.81
N PHE A 33 -14.87 -12.10 -45.31
CA PHE A 33 -15.75 -10.91 -45.29
C PHE A 33 -16.22 -10.54 -43.86
N ILE A 34 -16.48 -11.50 -43.00
CA ILE A 34 -16.81 -11.28 -41.59
C ILE A 34 -15.59 -10.73 -40.83
N PHE A 35 -14.37 -11.23 -41.15
CA PHE A 35 -13.14 -10.75 -40.54
C PHE A 35 -12.75 -9.34 -41.00
N THR A 36 -13.00 -8.97 -42.25
CA THR A 36 -12.76 -7.62 -42.77
C THR A 36 -13.78 -6.61 -42.27
N VAL A 37 -15.05 -7.00 -42.09
CA VAL A 37 -16.08 -6.13 -41.48
C VAL A 37 -15.87 -5.96 -39.97
N ALA A 38 -15.42 -7.00 -39.27
CA ALA A 38 -15.06 -6.91 -37.84
C ALA A 38 -13.80 -6.05 -37.60
N TRP A 39 -12.84 -6.04 -38.53
CA TRP A 39 -11.65 -5.19 -38.39
C TRP A 39 -11.87 -3.73 -38.82
N GLY A 40 -12.85 -3.48 -39.69
CA GLY A 40 -13.27 -2.11 -40.07
C GLY A 40 -14.07 -1.37 -39.00
N ALA A 41 -14.67 -2.09 -38.02
CA ALA A 41 -15.44 -1.50 -36.92
C ALA A 41 -14.58 -1.10 -35.69
N VAL A 42 -13.28 -1.42 -35.71
CA VAL A 42 -12.31 -1.01 -34.63
C VAL A 42 -11.54 0.27 -35.03
N ALA A 43 -11.88 0.91 -36.15
CA ALA A 43 -11.55 2.33 -36.33
C ALA A 43 -12.46 3.14 -35.38
N GLY A 44 -12.22 2.97 -34.07
CA GLY A 44 -12.89 3.74 -33.03
C GLY A 44 -12.68 5.22 -33.32
N SER A 45 -13.78 5.91 -33.64
CA SER A 45 -13.81 7.35 -33.52
C SER A 45 -13.19 7.69 -32.14
N ARG A 46 -12.07 8.43 -32.14
CA ARG A 46 -11.56 9.10 -30.93
C ARG A 46 -12.61 10.14 -30.55
N ALA A 47 -13.70 9.67 -29.93
CA ALA A 47 -14.64 10.54 -29.31
C ALA A 47 -13.89 11.20 -28.13
N GLN A 48 -13.63 12.47 -28.26
CA GLN A 48 -13.07 13.29 -27.21
C GLN A 48 -14.08 13.30 -26.06
N GLU A 49 -13.71 12.68 -24.94
CA GLU A 49 -14.60 12.52 -23.79
C GLU A 49 -14.60 13.83 -23.00
N VAL A 50 -15.79 14.47 -22.91
CA VAL A 50 -15.98 15.68 -22.09
C VAL A 50 -16.14 15.22 -20.65
N LEU A 51 -15.18 15.58 -19.80
CA LEU A 51 -15.18 15.21 -18.39
C LEU A 51 -15.64 16.38 -17.51
N THR A 52 -16.59 16.09 -16.62
CA THR A 52 -16.95 16.98 -15.52
C THR A 52 -15.98 16.85 -14.37
N LEU A 53 -15.98 17.79 -13.42
CA LEU A 53 -15.18 17.67 -12.20
C LEU A 53 -15.53 16.40 -11.42
N ASP A 54 -16.81 16.07 -11.29
CA ASP A 54 -17.29 14.89 -10.56
C ASP A 54 -16.81 13.58 -11.22
N ASP A 55 -16.77 13.53 -12.56
CA ASP A 55 -16.24 12.37 -13.27
C ASP A 55 -14.74 12.20 -13.00
N CYS A 56 -13.96 13.30 -13.01
CA CYS A 56 -12.55 13.31 -12.69
C CYS A 56 -12.27 12.85 -11.25
N LEU A 57 -13.06 13.37 -10.28
CA LEU A 57 -12.94 12.99 -8.87
C LEU A 57 -13.28 11.51 -8.66
N ARG A 58 -14.37 11.04 -9.22
CA ARG A 58 -14.81 9.64 -9.12
C ARG A 58 -13.75 8.70 -9.72
N TRP A 59 -13.30 9.00 -10.95
CA TRP A 59 -12.26 8.21 -11.60
C TRP A 59 -10.97 8.15 -10.78
N GLY A 60 -10.49 9.30 -10.29
CA GLY A 60 -9.27 9.37 -9.49
C GLY A 60 -9.39 8.57 -8.19
N ILE A 61 -10.51 8.66 -7.46
CA ILE A 61 -10.72 7.91 -6.22
C ILE A 61 -10.75 6.39 -6.47
N GLU A 62 -11.31 5.95 -7.58
CA GLU A 62 -11.44 4.53 -7.89
C GLU A 62 -10.15 3.91 -8.44
N ASN A 63 -9.41 4.66 -9.25
CA ASN A 63 -8.31 4.10 -10.04
C ASN A 63 -6.92 4.51 -9.55
N ASN A 64 -6.76 5.60 -8.78
CA ASN A 64 -5.46 6.09 -8.36
C ASN A 64 -4.66 5.04 -7.59
N LEU A 65 -3.47 4.69 -8.10
CA LEU A 65 -2.61 3.63 -7.56
C LEU A 65 -2.08 3.96 -6.17
N SER A 66 -1.80 5.24 -5.87
CA SER A 66 -1.36 5.67 -4.55
C SER A 66 -2.45 5.43 -3.51
N LEU A 67 -3.70 5.79 -3.83
CA LEU A 67 -4.84 5.58 -2.95
C LEU A 67 -5.15 4.09 -2.73
N ARG A 68 -4.97 3.27 -3.77
CA ARG A 68 -5.02 1.79 -3.64
C ARG A 68 -3.93 1.27 -2.71
N GLY A 69 -2.73 1.83 -2.77
CA GLY A 69 -1.63 1.53 -1.84
C GLY A 69 -2.04 1.81 -0.38
N GLN A 70 -2.63 2.99 -0.11
CA GLN A 70 -3.13 3.33 1.22
C GLN A 70 -4.25 2.37 1.70
N ARG A 71 -5.13 1.92 0.82
CA ARG A 71 -6.14 0.90 1.14
C ARG A 71 -5.52 -0.44 1.52
N ASN A 72 -4.43 -0.81 0.87
CA ASN A 72 -3.68 -2.01 1.23
C ASN A 72 -3.00 -1.88 2.61
N GLU A 73 -2.53 -0.69 2.99
CA GLU A 73 -1.98 -0.46 4.34
C GLU A 73 -3.05 -0.63 5.44
N ILE A 74 -4.33 -0.27 5.19
CA ILE A 74 -5.44 -0.58 6.10
C ILE A 74 -5.64 -2.11 6.24
N GLN A 75 -5.52 -2.87 5.14
CA GLN A 75 -5.60 -4.33 5.22
C GLN A 75 -4.44 -4.92 6.03
N LYS A 76 -3.24 -4.42 5.79
CA LYS A 76 -2.01 -4.81 6.49
C LYS A 76 -2.10 -4.52 8.00
N SER A 77 -2.66 -3.35 8.39
CA SER A 77 -2.85 -3.02 9.81
C SER A 77 -3.81 -3.97 10.52
N LYS A 78 -4.89 -4.42 9.84
CA LYS A 78 -5.79 -5.45 10.37
C LYS A 78 -5.08 -6.79 10.59
N TYR A 79 -4.20 -7.20 9.67
CA TYR A 79 -3.39 -8.39 9.86
C TYR A 79 -2.37 -8.23 10.99
N ALA A 80 -1.80 -7.03 11.18
CA ALA A 80 -0.92 -6.75 12.31
C ALA A 80 -1.63 -6.86 13.68
N ILE A 81 -2.92 -6.49 13.76
CA ILE A 81 -3.73 -6.75 14.95
C ILE A 81 -3.86 -8.25 15.19
N SER A 82 -4.16 -9.03 14.14
CA SER A 82 -4.30 -10.49 14.24
C SER A 82 -2.97 -11.17 14.59
N GLU A 83 -1.86 -10.71 14.04
CA GLU A 83 -0.50 -11.15 14.36
C GLU A 83 -0.18 -10.92 15.86
N ASN A 84 -0.44 -9.72 16.39
CA ASN A 84 -0.21 -9.42 17.79
C ASN A 84 -1.15 -10.21 18.72
N ARG A 85 -2.38 -10.54 18.27
CA ARG A 85 -3.29 -11.44 18.99
C ARG A 85 -2.76 -12.87 18.99
N ALA A 86 -2.17 -13.32 17.87
CA ALA A 86 -1.60 -14.66 17.77
C ALA A 86 -0.44 -14.89 18.74
N LYS A 87 0.28 -13.83 19.15
CA LYS A 87 1.34 -13.92 20.18
C LYS A 87 0.83 -14.34 21.58
N LEU A 88 -0.48 -14.26 21.80
CA LEU A 88 -1.12 -14.74 23.03
C LEU A 88 -1.55 -16.22 22.93
N LEU A 89 -1.49 -16.82 21.74
CA LEU A 89 -1.85 -18.22 21.53
C LEU A 89 -0.69 -19.16 21.81
N PRO A 90 -0.96 -20.46 22.08
CA PRO A 90 0.08 -21.46 22.22
C PRO A 90 0.93 -21.55 20.94
N GLN A 91 2.25 -21.51 21.10
CA GLN A 91 3.21 -21.75 20.02
C GLN A 91 3.81 -23.14 20.23
N ILE A 92 3.74 -23.99 19.20
CA ILE A 92 4.28 -25.34 19.20
C ILE A 92 5.37 -25.40 18.14
N ASN A 93 6.60 -25.70 18.56
CA ASN A 93 7.75 -25.79 17.70
C ASN A 93 8.29 -27.22 17.71
N GLY A 94 8.60 -27.77 16.55
CA GLY A 94 9.43 -28.95 16.40
C GLY A 94 10.89 -28.55 16.57
N VAL A 95 11.62 -29.26 17.41
CA VAL A 95 13.04 -29.06 17.63
C VAL A 95 13.79 -30.36 17.43
N ALA A 96 14.96 -30.30 16.79
CA ALA A 96 15.87 -31.42 16.67
C ALA A 96 17.30 -30.89 16.86
N ASN A 97 18.04 -31.52 17.77
CA ASN A 97 19.42 -31.17 18.09
C ASN A 97 20.29 -32.43 17.96
N PHE A 98 21.47 -32.28 17.41
CA PHE A 98 22.53 -33.25 17.41
C PHE A 98 23.78 -32.59 17.91
N ASN A 99 24.43 -33.18 18.92
CA ASN A 99 25.70 -32.68 19.45
C ASN A 99 26.74 -33.80 19.44
N ASP A 100 27.93 -33.49 18.99
CA ASP A 100 29.14 -34.24 19.13
C ASP A 100 30.02 -33.51 20.17
N ASN A 101 30.17 -34.09 21.34
CA ASN A 101 30.94 -33.54 22.44
C ASN A 101 32.34 -34.19 22.42
N PHE A 102 33.31 -33.53 21.82
CA PHE A 102 34.69 -34.00 21.75
C PHE A 102 35.33 -34.21 23.13
N ASP A 103 34.88 -33.44 24.13
CA ASP A 103 35.18 -33.61 25.55
C ASP A 103 33.83 -33.61 26.31
N PRO A 104 33.22 -34.81 26.54
CA PRO A 104 31.93 -34.92 27.13
C PRO A 104 31.88 -34.39 28.56
N PRO A 105 30.87 -33.57 28.93
CA PRO A 105 30.77 -33.01 30.26
C PRO A 105 30.59 -34.11 31.33
N VAL A 106 31.24 -33.88 32.46
CA VAL A 106 31.21 -34.77 33.62
C VAL A 106 30.04 -34.36 34.53
N SER A 107 29.22 -35.33 34.93
CA SER A 107 28.17 -35.16 35.95
C SER A 107 28.65 -35.77 37.29
N VAL A 108 28.60 -34.95 38.33
CA VAL A 108 28.96 -35.38 39.69
C VAL A 108 27.68 -35.50 40.48
N THR A 109 27.39 -36.68 40.96
CA THR A 109 26.21 -36.98 41.80
C THR A 109 26.63 -37.53 43.16
N ASP A 110 25.67 -37.55 44.12
CA ASP A 110 25.90 -38.18 45.40
C ASP A 110 26.30 -39.67 45.23
N GLY A 111 27.41 -40.04 45.82
CA GLY A 111 27.98 -41.39 45.74
C GLY A 111 27.59 -42.29 46.90
N SER A 112 26.77 -41.86 47.83
CA SER A 112 26.40 -42.57 49.05
C SER A 112 25.80 -43.97 48.79
N ALA A 113 25.11 -44.16 47.67
CA ALA A 113 24.62 -45.48 47.24
C ALA A 113 25.72 -46.47 46.84
N TYR A 114 26.98 -46.02 46.72
CA TYR A 114 28.15 -46.78 46.27
C TYR A 114 29.29 -46.70 47.29
N ASP A 115 28.99 -46.32 48.55
CA ASP A 115 30.00 -46.10 49.60
C ASP A 115 31.14 -45.12 49.20
N LYS A 116 30.81 -44.11 48.36
CA LYS A 116 31.73 -43.10 47.91
C LYS A 116 31.14 -41.71 48.17
N PRO A 117 31.98 -40.69 48.45
CA PRO A 117 31.49 -39.32 48.63
C PRO A 117 30.84 -38.72 47.37
N TYR A 118 31.32 -39.18 46.21
CA TYR A 118 30.83 -38.69 44.89
C TYR A 118 30.78 -39.86 43.90
N ASN A 119 29.78 -39.85 43.04
CA ASN A 119 29.77 -40.64 41.80
C ASN A 119 29.99 -39.74 40.61
N VAL A 120 31.05 -39.99 39.87
CA VAL A 120 31.46 -39.20 38.69
C VAL A 120 31.10 -40.00 37.46
N THR A 121 30.18 -39.50 36.68
CA THR A 121 29.76 -40.10 35.42
C THR A 121 30.05 -39.15 34.28
N GLN A 122 30.69 -39.60 33.20
CA GLN A 122 30.86 -38.86 31.99
C GLN A 122 29.66 -39.12 31.05
N THR A 123 29.15 -38.08 30.43
CA THR A 123 28.11 -38.23 29.40
C THR A 123 28.71 -38.86 28.14
N LEU A 124 27.88 -39.47 27.31
CA LEU A 124 28.34 -40.06 26.04
C LEU A 124 28.66 -38.97 25.02
N GLN A 125 29.60 -39.27 24.12
CA GLN A 125 30.09 -38.31 23.12
C GLN A 125 28.99 -37.73 22.27
N TYR A 126 28.12 -38.57 21.71
CA TYR A 126 27.04 -38.13 20.84
C TYR A 126 25.75 -38.09 21.60
N ASN A 127 25.04 -36.96 21.45
CA ASN A 127 23.65 -36.90 21.87
C ASN A 127 22.75 -36.33 20.76
N ALA A 128 21.56 -36.87 20.62
CA ALA A 128 20.52 -36.38 19.75
C ALA A 128 19.23 -36.19 20.56
N ALA A 129 18.55 -35.12 20.27
CA ALA A 129 17.23 -34.86 20.85
C ALA A 129 16.28 -34.36 19.75
N ALA A 130 15.10 -34.93 19.70
CA ALA A 130 14.04 -34.45 18.79
C ALA A 130 12.70 -34.46 19.52
N GLY A 131 11.87 -33.46 19.23
CA GLY A 131 10.59 -33.37 19.90
C GLY A 131 9.81 -32.09 19.65
N LEU A 132 8.87 -31.83 20.53
CA LEU A 132 7.98 -30.67 20.47
C LEU A 132 8.16 -29.80 21.72
N GLN A 133 8.20 -28.50 21.51
CA GLN A 133 8.19 -27.50 22.57
C GLN A 133 6.95 -26.63 22.45
N LEU A 134 6.21 -26.50 23.53
CA LEU A 134 5.06 -25.61 23.69
C LEU A 134 5.49 -24.38 24.51
N GLN A 135 5.13 -23.21 24.03
CA GLN A 135 5.25 -21.96 24.77
C GLN A 135 4.00 -21.13 24.60
N MET A 136 3.39 -20.68 25.71
CA MET A 136 2.20 -19.85 25.73
C MET A 136 2.33 -18.79 26.82
N PRO A 137 2.30 -17.48 26.50
CA PRO A 137 2.26 -16.44 27.52
C PRO A 137 0.87 -16.44 28.19
N LEU A 138 0.82 -16.75 29.48
CA LEU A 138 -0.41 -16.66 30.29
C LEU A 138 -0.67 -15.22 30.73
N TYR A 139 0.40 -14.48 31.04
CA TYR A 139 0.34 -13.06 31.34
C TYR A 139 1.60 -12.36 30.85
N ASN A 140 1.42 -11.36 29.98
CA ASN A 140 2.49 -10.51 29.51
C ASN A 140 1.91 -9.14 29.13
N GLN A 141 2.09 -8.15 30.02
CA GLN A 141 1.54 -6.81 29.84
C GLN A 141 2.07 -6.09 28.61
N THR A 142 3.30 -6.38 28.18
CA THR A 142 3.86 -5.75 26.97
C THR A 142 3.14 -6.25 25.71
N VAL A 143 2.73 -7.52 25.65
CA VAL A 143 1.97 -8.08 24.51
C VAL A 143 0.57 -7.48 24.46
N TYR A 144 -0.12 -7.32 25.59
CA TYR A 144 -1.41 -6.64 25.62
C TYR A 144 -1.32 -5.19 25.17
N THR A 145 -0.23 -4.50 25.57
CA THR A 145 0.01 -3.11 25.13
C THR A 145 0.34 -3.06 23.64
N ALA A 146 1.14 -4.01 23.12
CA ALA A 146 1.42 -4.11 21.69
C ALA A 146 0.15 -4.32 20.85
N LEU A 147 -0.79 -5.15 21.35
CA LEU A 147 -2.11 -5.31 20.73
C LEU A 147 -2.92 -4.00 20.75
N SER A 148 -2.83 -3.22 21.84
CA SER A 148 -3.46 -1.90 21.93
C SER A 148 -2.83 -0.90 20.95
N ILE A 149 -1.51 -0.93 20.76
CA ILE A 149 -0.76 -0.12 19.80
C ILE A 149 -1.19 -0.46 18.37
N SER A 150 -1.30 -1.75 18.03
CA SER A 150 -1.71 -2.14 16.67
C SER A 150 -3.13 -1.68 16.30
N LYS A 151 -4.04 -1.52 17.28
CA LYS A 151 -5.35 -0.91 17.04
C LYS A 151 -5.27 0.59 16.72
N VAL A 152 -4.39 1.33 17.40
CA VAL A 152 -4.16 2.76 17.10
C VAL A 152 -3.48 2.90 15.73
N LEU A 153 -2.57 1.99 15.37
CA LEU A 153 -1.98 1.98 14.03
C LEU A 153 -3.01 1.69 12.92
N ASP A 154 -4.02 0.86 13.16
CA ASP A 154 -5.13 0.66 12.23
C ASP A 154 -5.94 1.96 12.04
N GLU A 155 -6.21 2.68 13.13
CA GLU A 155 -6.88 3.98 13.09
C GLU A 155 -6.05 5.02 12.32
N ILE A 156 -4.75 5.11 12.59
CA ILE A 156 -3.82 5.97 11.84
C ILE A 156 -3.82 5.62 10.35
N SER A 157 -3.83 4.34 9.98
CA SER A 157 -3.88 3.92 8.59
C SER A 157 -5.18 4.34 7.89
N ARG A 158 -6.32 4.29 8.60
CA ARG A 158 -7.62 4.76 8.08
C ARG A 158 -7.64 6.28 7.89
N LEU A 159 -7.19 7.03 8.91
CA LEU A 159 -7.11 8.49 8.84
C LEU A 159 -6.13 8.96 7.75
N SER A 160 -5.01 8.24 7.58
CA SER A 160 -4.05 8.52 6.50
C SER A 160 -4.66 8.27 5.11
N TYR A 161 -5.52 7.25 4.96
CA TYR A 161 -6.25 7.01 3.73
C TYR A 161 -7.25 8.14 3.43
N GLU A 162 -8.05 8.58 4.41
CA GLU A 162 -9.01 9.66 4.22
C GLU A 162 -8.32 10.99 3.92
N LYS A 163 -7.20 11.29 4.60
CA LYS A 163 -6.38 12.47 4.27
C LYS A 163 -5.80 12.37 2.85
N ALA A 164 -5.25 11.24 2.46
CA ALA A 164 -4.70 11.06 1.11
C ALA A 164 -5.79 11.19 0.03
N ARG A 165 -7.02 10.74 0.33
CA ARG A 165 -8.18 10.90 -0.54
C ARG A 165 -8.57 12.38 -0.69
N GLU A 166 -8.61 13.13 0.41
CA GLU A 166 -8.88 14.57 0.41
C GLU A 166 -7.81 15.33 -0.38
N ASP A 167 -6.53 15.03 -0.13
CA ASP A 167 -5.40 15.63 -0.84
C ASP A 167 -5.47 15.36 -2.36
N LEU A 168 -5.84 14.12 -2.75
CA LEU A 168 -6.04 13.75 -4.16
C LEU A 168 -7.20 14.54 -4.78
N MET A 169 -8.35 14.64 -4.10
CA MET A 169 -9.50 15.42 -4.57
C MET A 169 -9.14 16.90 -4.77
N MET A 170 -8.38 17.47 -3.84
CA MET A 170 -7.89 18.86 -3.93
C MET A 170 -6.96 19.03 -5.14
N GLN A 171 -6.02 18.09 -5.38
CA GLN A 171 -5.12 18.14 -6.51
C GLN A 171 -5.85 18.03 -7.85
N ILE A 172 -6.82 17.10 -7.97
CA ILE A 172 -7.65 16.95 -9.16
C ILE A 172 -8.44 18.24 -9.42
N ALA A 173 -9.14 18.77 -8.41
CA ALA A 173 -9.91 19.99 -8.55
C ALA A 173 -9.04 21.18 -8.98
N LYS A 174 -7.86 21.34 -8.38
CA LYS A 174 -6.90 22.38 -8.74
C LYS A 174 -6.45 22.27 -10.21
N MET A 175 -6.10 21.07 -10.67
CA MET A 175 -5.67 20.86 -12.06
C MET A 175 -6.84 21.06 -13.04
N TYR A 176 -8.04 20.63 -12.67
CA TYR A 176 -9.26 20.78 -13.46
C TYR A 176 -9.60 22.25 -13.69
N TYR A 177 -9.68 23.05 -12.63
CA TYR A 177 -9.98 24.49 -12.75
C TYR A 177 -8.86 25.28 -13.43
N LEU A 178 -7.61 24.88 -13.25
CA LEU A 178 -6.50 25.48 -13.97
C LEU A 178 -6.60 25.22 -15.49
N GLY A 179 -6.99 24.01 -15.87
CA GLY A 179 -7.23 23.64 -17.27
C GLY A 179 -8.42 24.42 -17.87
N GLN A 180 -9.53 24.54 -17.12
CA GLN A 180 -10.69 25.35 -17.55
C GLN A 180 -10.29 26.81 -17.76
N ALA A 181 -9.56 27.43 -16.82
CA ALA A 181 -9.14 28.82 -16.94
C ALA A 181 -8.25 29.05 -18.18
N THR A 182 -7.36 28.10 -18.49
CA THR A 182 -6.52 28.18 -19.70
C THR A 182 -7.34 27.98 -20.97
N ALA A 183 -8.35 27.10 -20.98
CA ALA A 183 -9.25 26.91 -22.11
C ALA A 183 -10.07 28.19 -22.42
N GLU A 184 -10.56 28.86 -21.38
CA GLU A 184 -11.23 30.16 -21.51
C GLU A 184 -10.27 31.25 -22.04
N GLN A 185 -9.03 31.29 -21.55
CA GLN A 185 -8.00 32.20 -22.07
C GLN A 185 -7.76 31.99 -23.57
N ILE A 186 -7.68 30.73 -24.04
CA ILE A 186 -7.56 30.40 -25.47
C ILE A 186 -8.73 30.96 -26.26
N THR A 187 -9.95 30.81 -25.77
CA THR A 187 -11.16 31.33 -26.41
C THR A 187 -11.13 32.85 -26.53
N LEU A 188 -10.69 33.58 -25.50
CA LEU A 188 -10.54 35.02 -25.48
C LEU A 188 -9.44 35.51 -26.48
N VAL A 189 -8.28 34.84 -26.46
CA VAL A 189 -7.17 35.18 -27.38
C VAL A 189 -7.60 34.96 -28.85
N LYS A 190 -8.31 33.85 -29.13
CA LYS A 190 -8.84 33.54 -30.46
C LYS A 190 -9.84 34.61 -30.93
N ALA A 191 -10.74 35.09 -30.06
CA ALA A 191 -11.66 36.17 -30.37
C ALA A 191 -10.92 37.50 -30.65
N ASN A 192 -9.82 37.78 -29.91
CA ASN A 192 -9.00 38.97 -30.14
C ASN A 192 -8.21 38.88 -31.47
N ILE A 193 -7.71 37.70 -31.83
CA ILE A 193 -7.08 37.47 -33.14
C ILE A 193 -8.07 37.81 -34.26
N ALA A 194 -9.28 37.26 -34.22
CA ALA A 194 -10.30 37.53 -35.24
C ALA A 194 -10.62 39.04 -35.41
N ARG A 195 -10.74 39.75 -34.27
CA ARG A 195 -10.92 41.22 -34.32
C ARG A 195 -9.75 41.98 -34.89
N LEU A 196 -8.52 41.51 -34.59
CA LEU A 196 -7.32 42.16 -35.10
C LEU A 196 -7.09 41.86 -36.60
N GLU A 197 -7.53 40.70 -37.08
CA GLU A 197 -7.57 40.34 -38.50
C GLU A 197 -8.49 41.28 -39.28
N GLU A 198 -9.69 41.53 -38.78
CA GLU A 198 -10.63 42.48 -39.36
C GLU A 198 -10.02 43.91 -39.41
N LEU A 199 -9.40 44.36 -38.31
CA LEU A 199 -8.71 45.65 -38.25
C LEU A 199 -7.57 45.74 -39.24
N ARG A 200 -6.77 44.65 -39.43
CA ARG A 200 -5.74 44.58 -40.43
C ARG A 200 -6.31 44.80 -41.83
N ASP A 201 -7.39 44.12 -42.17
CA ASP A 201 -7.99 44.21 -43.51
C ASP A 201 -8.52 45.62 -43.78
N ILE A 202 -9.14 46.28 -42.79
CA ILE A 202 -9.54 47.69 -42.87
C ILE A 202 -8.33 48.61 -43.04
N THR A 203 -7.26 48.40 -42.27
CA THR A 203 -6.03 49.23 -42.33
C THR A 203 -5.31 49.09 -43.68
N VAL A 204 -5.29 47.88 -44.23
CA VAL A 204 -4.72 47.62 -45.58
C VAL A 204 -5.56 48.36 -46.65
N ALA A 205 -6.88 48.29 -46.60
CA ALA A 205 -7.78 49.02 -47.52
C ALA A 205 -7.55 50.56 -47.45
N PHE A 206 -7.31 51.11 -46.28
CA PHE A 206 -6.98 52.54 -46.13
C PHE A 206 -5.59 52.87 -46.68
N TYR A 207 -4.61 51.98 -46.49
CA TYR A 207 -3.29 52.14 -47.06
C TYR A 207 -3.37 52.17 -48.59
N ASP A 208 -4.05 51.22 -49.20
CA ASP A 208 -4.22 51.12 -50.65
C ASP A 208 -4.91 52.35 -51.27
N ASN A 209 -5.72 53.03 -50.50
CA ASN A 209 -6.39 54.29 -50.89
C ASN A 209 -5.60 55.55 -50.47
N GLY A 210 -4.36 55.40 -49.95
CA GLY A 210 -3.55 56.54 -49.51
C GLY A 210 -3.94 57.25 -48.27
N MET A 211 -4.86 56.65 -47.46
CA MET A 211 -5.42 57.20 -46.20
C MET A 211 -4.73 56.68 -44.94
N ALA A 212 -3.83 55.71 -45.05
CA ALA A 212 -3.01 55.21 -43.95
C ALA A 212 -1.55 55.06 -44.38
N MET A 213 -0.62 54.96 -43.41
CA MET A 213 0.81 54.76 -43.64
C MET A 213 1.17 53.27 -43.59
N GLU A 214 2.22 52.88 -44.34
CA GLU A 214 2.76 51.50 -44.30
C GLU A 214 3.11 51.05 -42.87
N VAL A 215 3.60 51.98 -42.05
CA VAL A 215 3.93 51.71 -40.64
C VAL A 215 2.73 51.28 -39.82
N ASP A 216 1.51 51.74 -40.13
CA ASP A 216 0.30 51.36 -39.44
C ASP A 216 -0.11 49.92 -39.74
N VAL A 217 0.02 49.50 -41.03
CA VAL A 217 -0.18 48.10 -41.44
C VAL A 217 0.85 47.18 -40.76
N LYS A 218 2.11 47.59 -40.75
CA LYS A 218 3.18 46.79 -40.06
C LYS A 218 2.91 46.66 -38.57
N ARG A 219 2.43 47.71 -37.92
CA ARG A 219 2.09 47.66 -36.45
C ARG A 219 0.96 46.68 -36.16
N VAL A 220 -0.09 46.67 -36.98
CA VAL A 220 -1.20 45.70 -36.80
C VAL A 220 -0.71 44.29 -37.05
N ASN A 221 0.12 44.03 -38.05
CA ASN A 221 0.69 42.71 -38.32
C ASN A 221 1.55 42.19 -37.14
N ILE A 222 2.43 43.03 -36.58
CA ILE A 222 3.24 42.66 -35.41
C ILE A 222 2.36 42.32 -34.22
N ASN A 223 1.28 43.05 -33.98
CA ASN A 223 0.33 42.77 -32.89
C ASN A 223 -0.40 41.45 -33.16
N LEU A 224 -0.76 41.14 -34.40
CA LEU A 224 -1.38 39.86 -34.78
C LEU A 224 -0.41 38.67 -34.53
N GLU A 225 0.83 38.80 -34.95
CA GLU A 225 1.88 37.79 -34.73
C GLU A 225 2.08 37.55 -33.20
N ASN A 226 2.13 38.64 -32.42
CA ASN A 226 2.24 38.50 -30.95
C ASN A 226 1.06 37.77 -30.32
N LEU A 227 -0.18 38.01 -30.78
CA LEU A 227 -1.35 37.28 -30.32
C LEU A 227 -1.33 35.83 -30.78
N GLN A 228 -0.85 35.55 -31.98
CA GLN A 228 -0.69 34.16 -32.46
C GLN A 228 0.28 33.38 -31.60
N VAL A 229 1.43 33.95 -31.25
CA VAL A 229 2.39 33.34 -30.32
C VAL A 229 1.76 33.10 -28.93
N GLN A 230 0.95 34.04 -28.43
CA GLN A 230 0.23 33.85 -27.16
C GLN A 230 -0.77 32.70 -27.25
N TYR A 231 -1.51 32.58 -28.35
CA TYR A 231 -2.43 31.48 -28.61
C TYR A 231 -1.72 30.13 -28.62
N ASP A 232 -0.61 30.00 -29.33
CA ASP A 232 0.16 28.77 -29.44
C ASP A 232 0.74 28.35 -28.08
N ASN A 233 1.25 29.31 -27.31
CA ASN A 233 1.74 29.09 -25.95
C ASN A 233 0.59 28.62 -25.00
N ALA A 234 -0.57 29.23 -25.10
CA ALA A 234 -1.73 28.84 -24.28
C ALA A 234 -2.23 27.44 -24.65
N GLN A 235 -2.21 27.04 -25.92
CA GLN A 235 -2.53 25.67 -26.34
C GLN A 235 -1.53 24.65 -25.79
N ALA A 236 -0.23 24.94 -25.86
CA ALA A 236 0.78 24.06 -25.29
C ALA A 236 0.64 23.92 -23.78
N MET A 237 0.32 25.01 -23.08
CA MET A 237 0.05 25.00 -21.64
C MET A 237 -1.18 24.16 -21.30
N LEU A 238 -2.29 24.30 -22.04
CA LEU A 238 -3.48 23.47 -21.85
C LEU A 238 -3.18 21.99 -22.01
N ALA A 239 -2.46 21.62 -23.07
CA ALA A 239 -2.06 20.25 -23.32
C ALA A 239 -1.23 19.68 -22.16
N GLN A 240 -0.30 20.45 -21.61
CA GLN A 240 0.48 20.07 -20.43
C GLN A 240 -0.39 19.88 -19.18
N GLN A 241 -1.34 20.81 -18.94
CA GLN A 241 -2.24 20.74 -17.80
C GLN A 241 -3.18 19.54 -17.87
N LEU A 242 -3.73 19.23 -19.05
CA LEU A 242 -4.56 18.04 -19.27
C LEU A 242 -3.76 16.75 -19.08
N ASN A 243 -2.51 16.70 -19.52
CA ASN A 243 -1.63 15.55 -19.27
C ASN A 243 -1.32 15.39 -17.78
N MET A 244 -1.12 16.50 -17.06
CA MET A 244 -0.92 16.46 -15.61
C MET A 244 -2.18 16.01 -14.88
N LEU A 245 -3.37 16.44 -15.31
CA LEU A 245 -4.65 15.97 -14.77
C LEU A 245 -4.82 14.46 -14.99
N LYS A 246 -4.54 13.95 -16.20
CA LYS A 246 -4.55 12.50 -16.48
C LYS A 246 -3.60 11.74 -15.55
N TYR A 247 -2.39 12.25 -15.36
CA TYR A 247 -1.38 11.64 -14.49
C TYR A 247 -1.87 11.57 -13.04
N VAL A 248 -2.43 12.66 -12.49
CA VAL A 248 -2.93 12.68 -11.11
C VAL A 248 -4.09 11.70 -10.90
N MET A 249 -4.95 11.53 -11.93
CA MET A 249 -6.08 10.60 -11.89
C MET A 249 -5.71 9.14 -12.21
N ASP A 250 -4.48 8.86 -12.64
CA ASP A 250 -4.12 7.59 -13.29
C ASP A 250 -5.05 7.26 -14.49
N TYR A 251 -5.37 8.29 -15.29
CA TYR A 251 -6.19 8.15 -16.50
C TYR A 251 -5.34 7.69 -17.68
N PRO A 252 -5.85 6.82 -18.58
CA PRO A 252 -5.09 6.36 -19.74
C PRO A 252 -4.56 7.50 -20.60
N ALA A 253 -3.23 7.54 -20.85
CA ALA A 253 -2.57 8.63 -21.53
C ALA A 253 -3.02 8.77 -23.01
N GLU A 254 -3.43 7.65 -23.64
CA GLU A 254 -3.84 7.58 -25.04
C GLU A 254 -5.21 8.18 -25.32
N LYS A 255 -6.04 8.36 -24.29
CA LYS A 255 -7.37 8.96 -24.41
C LYS A 255 -7.27 10.48 -24.36
N ASP A 256 -7.84 11.14 -25.36
CA ASP A 256 -7.97 12.59 -25.36
C ASP A 256 -9.17 12.98 -24.48
N ILE A 257 -8.95 13.98 -23.62
CA ILE A 257 -9.97 14.53 -22.73
C ILE A 257 -10.21 16.01 -23.03
N THR A 258 -11.45 16.44 -22.86
CA THR A 258 -11.87 17.85 -22.88
C THR A 258 -12.55 18.14 -21.56
N LEU A 259 -12.35 19.34 -21.03
CA LEU A 259 -13.05 19.79 -19.83
C LEU A 259 -14.37 20.44 -20.19
N GLU A 260 -15.36 20.35 -19.32
CA GLU A 260 -16.61 21.07 -19.46
C GLU A 260 -16.35 22.58 -19.44
N PRO A 261 -16.95 23.39 -20.35
CA PRO A 261 -16.79 24.84 -20.35
C PRO A 261 -17.28 25.48 -19.04
N VAL A 262 -16.61 26.58 -18.63
CA VAL A 262 -17.05 27.31 -17.42
C VAL A 262 -18.43 27.94 -17.67
N ASN A 263 -19.40 27.60 -16.82
CA ASN A 263 -20.66 28.30 -16.78
C ASN A 263 -20.61 29.37 -15.67
N ALA A 264 -20.44 30.63 -16.05
CA ALA A 264 -20.31 31.74 -15.12
C ALA A 264 -21.56 31.94 -14.21
N GLU A 265 -22.73 31.44 -14.64
CA GLU A 265 -23.98 31.52 -13.85
C GLU A 265 -24.01 30.57 -12.65
N THR A 266 -23.15 29.57 -12.63
CA THR A 266 -23.12 28.52 -11.58
C THR A 266 -22.14 28.82 -10.44
N ILE A 267 -21.40 29.93 -10.49
CA ILE A 267 -20.44 30.30 -9.44
C ILE A 267 -21.24 30.89 -8.25
N ALA A 268 -21.68 30.00 -7.34
CA ALA A 268 -22.25 30.45 -6.07
C ALA A 268 -21.12 30.97 -5.16
N PRO A 269 -21.34 32.05 -4.40
CA PRO A 269 -20.37 32.51 -3.40
C PRO A 269 -20.19 31.40 -2.34
N ILE A 270 -18.93 30.98 -2.14
CA ILE A 270 -18.60 30.02 -1.07
C ILE A 270 -18.69 30.77 0.25
N GLU A 271 -19.72 30.47 1.06
CA GLU A 271 -19.70 30.86 2.47
C GLU A 271 -18.66 30.02 3.18
N LEU A 272 -17.58 30.64 3.57
CA LEU A 272 -16.56 30.05 4.45
C LEU A 272 -17.19 29.89 5.86
N THR A 273 -17.97 28.85 6.05
CA THR A 273 -18.39 28.39 7.37
C THR A 273 -17.15 27.83 8.06
N GLY A 274 -16.84 28.40 9.23
CA GLY A 274 -15.63 28.27 10.04
C GLY A 274 -14.82 26.97 9.94
N LEU A 275 -13.57 27.06 10.35
CA LEU A 275 -12.61 25.96 10.40
C LEU A 275 -13.24 24.74 11.08
N SER A 276 -13.42 23.66 10.34
CA SER A 276 -13.93 22.41 10.88
C SER A 276 -12.86 21.82 11.81
N GLU A 277 -13.21 21.62 13.09
CA GLU A 277 -12.38 20.88 14.05
C GLU A 277 -12.16 19.40 13.64
N ASN A 278 -12.83 18.95 12.59
CA ASN A 278 -12.76 17.61 12.04
C ASN A 278 -11.76 17.42 10.89
N LEU A 279 -10.72 18.23 10.81
CA LEU A 279 -9.66 18.02 9.84
C LEU A 279 -8.97 16.69 10.09
N TYR A 280 -8.87 15.84 9.07
CA TYR A 280 -8.17 14.55 9.16
C TYR A 280 -6.73 14.69 9.65
N GLU A 281 -6.11 15.82 9.37
CA GLU A 281 -4.76 16.14 9.83
C GLU A 281 -4.68 16.26 11.35
N LEU A 282 -5.62 16.97 11.99
CA LEU A 282 -5.69 17.09 13.45
C LEU A 282 -5.99 15.75 14.12
N GLN A 283 -6.93 14.97 13.54
CA GLN A 283 -7.25 13.62 14.04
C GLN A 283 -6.03 12.69 13.92
N LEU A 284 -5.27 12.80 12.83
CA LEU A 284 -4.05 12.03 12.62
C LEU A 284 -2.97 12.39 13.66
N LEU A 285 -2.78 13.68 13.93
CA LEU A 285 -1.85 14.14 14.97
C LEU A 285 -2.28 13.68 16.36
N GLN A 286 -3.57 13.70 16.66
CA GLN A 286 -4.12 13.18 17.93
C GLN A 286 -3.85 11.68 18.06
N SER A 287 -4.11 10.89 17.02
CA SER A 287 -3.84 9.45 17.03
C SER A 287 -2.35 9.13 17.13
N LYS A 288 -1.47 9.95 16.52
CA LYS A 288 -0.01 9.85 16.70
C LYS A 288 0.42 10.14 18.13
N SER A 289 -0.23 11.10 18.80
CA SER A 289 0.01 11.37 20.22
C SER A 289 -0.39 10.19 21.11
N ASP A 290 -1.58 9.59 20.88
CA ASP A 290 -2.01 8.38 21.60
C ASP A 290 -1.06 7.21 21.35
N LEU A 291 -0.58 7.04 20.11
CA LEU A 291 0.43 6.04 19.77
C LEU A 291 1.70 6.21 20.61
N ALA A 292 2.24 7.44 20.67
CA ALA A 292 3.46 7.73 21.44
C ALA A 292 3.26 7.50 22.95
N GLU A 293 2.09 7.84 23.49
CA GLU A 293 1.76 7.53 24.88
C GLU A 293 1.72 6.03 25.15
N ARG A 294 1.11 5.24 24.26
CA ARG A 294 1.04 3.78 24.41
C ARG A 294 2.42 3.15 24.25
N GLN A 295 3.26 3.66 23.35
CA GLN A 295 4.66 3.21 23.21
C GLN A 295 5.45 3.46 24.49
N LYS A 296 5.32 4.66 25.12
CA LYS A 296 5.90 4.95 26.42
C LYS A 296 5.39 4.00 27.50
N LYS A 297 4.07 3.75 27.54
CA LYS A 297 3.46 2.76 28.48
C LYS A 297 3.99 1.35 28.24
N MET A 298 4.19 0.94 26.99
CA MET A 298 4.74 -0.39 26.67
C MET A 298 6.15 -0.58 27.26
N ILE A 299 7.00 0.47 27.19
CA ILE A 299 8.33 0.41 27.81
C ILE A 299 8.20 0.28 29.33
N SER A 300 7.30 1.05 29.96
CA SER A 300 7.04 0.97 31.40
C SER A 300 6.48 -0.38 31.82
N HIS A 301 5.63 -1.01 31.01
CA HIS A 301 5.09 -2.33 31.24
C HIS A 301 6.14 -3.45 31.15
N GLY A 302 7.32 -3.17 30.58
CA GLY A 302 8.47 -4.04 30.63
C GLY A 302 9.07 -4.24 32.03
N TYR A 303 8.65 -3.49 33.05
CA TYR A 303 8.96 -3.75 34.48
C TYR A 303 7.99 -4.75 35.14
N ILE A 304 6.84 -5.03 34.51
CA ILE A 304 5.84 -5.92 35.07
C ILE A 304 6.28 -7.37 34.83
N PRO A 305 6.15 -8.24 35.86
CA PRO A 305 6.45 -9.66 35.69
C PRO A 305 5.62 -10.32 34.59
N SER A 306 6.19 -11.30 33.91
CA SER A 306 5.50 -12.11 32.90
C SER A 306 5.44 -13.57 33.34
N LEU A 307 4.32 -14.25 33.04
CA LEU A 307 4.07 -15.66 33.32
C LEU A 307 3.85 -16.39 32.00
N THR A 308 4.63 -17.43 31.78
CA THR A 308 4.58 -18.26 30.56
C THR A 308 4.34 -19.73 30.95
N LEU A 309 3.41 -20.37 30.27
CA LEU A 309 3.27 -21.81 30.25
C LEU A 309 4.27 -22.39 29.27
N THR A 310 5.07 -23.36 29.72
CA THR A 310 6.02 -24.09 28.89
C THR A 310 5.66 -25.57 28.91
N GLY A 311 5.88 -26.24 27.81
CA GLY A 311 5.71 -27.68 27.70
C GLY A 311 6.80 -28.26 26.80
N ASN A 312 7.22 -29.46 27.11
CA ASN A 312 8.15 -30.21 26.31
C ASN A 312 7.74 -31.67 26.18
N TRP A 313 7.91 -32.19 24.99
CA TRP A 313 7.82 -33.62 24.68
C TRP A 313 8.98 -33.98 23.80
N MET A 314 9.96 -34.69 24.36
CA MET A 314 11.26 -34.91 23.74
C MET A 314 11.62 -36.38 23.74
N TYR A 315 12.26 -36.83 22.69
CA TYR A 315 13.03 -38.06 22.64
C TYR A 315 14.51 -37.69 22.59
N THR A 316 15.30 -38.28 23.50
CA THR A 316 16.75 -38.04 23.58
C THR A 316 17.46 -39.37 23.51
N ALA A 317 18.49 -39.44 22.70
CA ALA A 317 19.38 -40.59 22.58
C ALA A 317 20.85 -40.19 22.85
N TYR A 318 21.56 -41.07 23.51
CA TYR A 318 22.98 -40.92 23.82
C TYR A 318 23.74 -42.12 23.30
N THR A 319 24.91 -41.91 22.71
CA THR A 319 25.81 -42.99 22.26
C THR A 319 27.26 -42.53 22.26
N ASP A 320 28.17 -43.48 22.37
CA ASP A 320 29.63 -43.29 22.19
C ASP A 320 30.09 -43.55 20.75
N LYS A 321 29.25 -44.18 19.90
CA LYS A 321 29.53 -44.49 18.51
C LYS A 321 28.37 -44.23 17.61
N LEU A 322 28.57 -43.37 16.62
CA LEU A 322 27.50 -42.88 15.72
C LEU A 322 26.72 -44.01 15.01
N HIS A 323 27.40 -45.12 14.67
CA HIS A 323 26.76 -46.24 13.97
C HIS A 323 25.72 -46.99 14.82
N HIS A 324 25.76 -46.88 16.18
CA HIS A 324 24.78 -47.50 17.06
C HIS A 324 23.36 -46.98 16.86
N TRP A 325 23.19 -45.76 16.37
CA TRP A 325 21.83 -45.20 16.09
C TRP A 325 21.16 -45.79 14.86
N PHE A 326 21.96 -46.39 13.95
CA PHE A 326 21.43 -46.95 12.70
C PHE A 326 21.27 -48.47 12.74
N HIS A 327 21.62 -49.11 13.87
CA HIS A 327 21.48 -50.54 14.07
C HIS A 327 20.47 -50.86 15.16
N SER A 328 19.57 -51.81 14.90
CA SER A 328 18.63 -52.33 15.90
C SER A 328 19.38 -53.17 16.92
N GLY A 329 19.59 -52.68 18.13
CA GLY A 329 20.31 -53.36 19.17
C GLY A 329 20.16 -52.72 20.55
N PRO A 330 20.66 -53.34 21.59
CA PRO A 330 20.51 -52.86 22.99
C PRO A 330 21.19 -51.51 23.25
N SER A 331 22.04 -51.04 22.33
CA SER A 331 22.73 -49.74 22.39
C SER A 331 21.99 -48.59 21.77
N ASN A 332 20.85 -48.84 21.14
CA ASN A 332 20.03 -47.83 20.48
C ASN A 332 18.80 -47.52 21.32
N HIS A 333 18.99 -46.71 22.37
CA HIS A 333 17.92 -46.34 23.29
C HIS A 333 17.55 -44.85 23.12
N TRP A 334 16.26 -44.62 22.79
CA TRP A 334 15.65 -43.30 22.79
C TRP A 334 14.80 -43.15 24.05
N TYR A 335 15.15 -42.19 24.87
CA TYR A 335 14.48 -41.93 26.12
C TYR A 335 13.45 -40.83 25.89
N ARG A 336 12.18 -41.11 26.25
CA ARG A 336 11.10 -40.17 26.20
C ARG A 336 11.05 -39.33 27.48
N SER A 337 10.98 -38.02 27.33
CA SER A 337 10.67 -37.09 28.40
C SER A 337 9.54 -36.15 28.02
N TYR A 338 8.69 -35.83 28.93
CA TYR A 338 7.63 -34.85 28.79
C TYR A 338 7.40 -34.11 30.08
N GLY A 339 7.02 -32.85 30.00
CA GLY A 339 6.76 -32.02 31.15
C GLY A 339 5.97 -30.77 30.81
N LEU A 340 5.26 -30.26 31.78
CA LEU A 340 4.62 -28.95 31.76
C LEU A 340 5.19 -28.13 32.91
N GLY A 341 5.45 -26.83 32.64
CA GLY A 341 6.02 -25.93 33.62
C GLY A 341 5.43 -24.54 33.50
N LEU A 342 5.54 -23.79 34.58
CA LEU A 342 5.23 -22.36 34.62
C LEU A 342 6.53 -21.59 34.84
N ALA A 343 6.85 -20.66 33.95
CA ALA A 343 8.00 -19.78 34.05
C ALA A 343 7.56 -18.37 34.40
N LEU A 344 7.89 -17.94 35.64
CA LEU A 344 7.68 -16.55 36.09
C LEU A 344 9.00 -15.78 35.87
N ARG A 345 8.93 -14.69 35.08
CA ARG A 345 10.08 -13.79 34.85
C ARG A 345 9.81 -12.44 35.47
N VAL A 346 10.64 -12.08 36.46
CA VAL A 346 10.57 -10.79 37.15
C VAL A 346 11.81 -9.97 36.77
N PRO A 347 11.70 -8.87 36.03
CA PRO A 347 12.84 -8.01 35.71
C PRO A 347 13.23 -7.18 36.93
N ILE A 348 14.38 -7.47 37.54
CA ILE A 348 14.86 -6.77 38.74
C ILE A 348 15.74 -5.56 38.38
N PHE A 349 16.67 -5.74 37.46
CA PHE A 349 17.60 -4.71 37.01
C PHE A 349 17.93 -4.91 35.54
N ASP A 350 17.91 -3.84 34.75
CA ASP A 350 18.11 -3.84 33.32
C ASP A 350 19.22 -2.87 32.84
N GLY A 351 20.10 -2.46 33.75
CA GLY A 351 21.15 -1.50 33.41
C GLY A 351 20.63 -0.07 33.09
N LEU A 352 19.43 0.29 33.56
CA LEU A 352 18.76 1.58 33.34
C LEU A 352 18.24 1.77 31.88
N ASP A 353 18.28 0.76 31.02
CA ASP A 353 17.85 0.83 29.63
C ASP A 353 16.41 1.38 29.49
N LYS A 354 15.45 0.80 30.24
CA LYS A 354 14.05 1.26 30.21
C LYS A 354 13.91 2.71 30.70
N ARG A 355 14.69 3.13 31.69
CA ARG A 355 14.67 4.50 32.21
C ARG A 355 15.02 5.52 31.10
N TYR A 356 16.08 5.26 30.34
CA TYR A 356 16.47 6.15 29.25
C TYR A 356 15.50 6.08 28.06
N LYS A 357 14.96 4.90 27.73
CA LYS A 357 13.92 4.76 26.73
C LYS A 357 12.65 5.54 27.08
N ILE A 358 12.23 5.54 28.35
CA ILE A 358 11.09 6.34 28.82
C ILE A 358 11.39 7.84 28.72
N ARG A 359 12.62 8.29 29.03
CA ARG A 359 13.01 9.69 28.87
C ARG A 359 12.96 10.12 27.42
N LYS A 360 13.48 9.29 26.50
CA LYS A 360 13.40 9.53 25.06
C LYS A 360 11.93 9.62 24.60
N ALA A 361 11.10 8.66 24.97
CA ALA A 361 9.68 8.65 24.60
C ALA A 361 8.90 9.86 25.15
N LYS A 362 9.33 10.48 26.26
CA LYS A 362 8.74 11.73 26.75
C LYS A 362 9.08 12.92 25.84
N ILE A 363 10.31 12.97 25.33
CA ILE A 363 10.71 14.02 24.37
C ILE A 363 9.98 13.84 23.03
N ASP A 364 9.83 12.59 22.56
CA ASP A 364 9.08 12.29 21.33
C ASP A 364 7.61 12.76 21.47
N LEU A 365 7.00 12.55 22.65
CA LEU A 365 5.63 13.02 22.93
C LEU A 365 5.54 14.54 22.96
N GLU A 366 6.53 15.23 23.54
CA GLU A 366 6.59 16.69 23.55
C GLU A 366 6.71 17.25 22.12
N ASN A 367 7.54 16.65 21.28
CA ASN A 367 7.65 17.05 19.86
C ASN A 367 6.32 16.92 19.11
N ILE A 368 5.52 15.88 19.41
CA ILE A 368 4.20 15.71 18.79
C ILE A 368 3.24 16.81 19.28
N ARG A 369 3.28 17.19 20.57
CA ARG A 369 2.46 18.27 21.10
C ARG A 369 2.80 19.62 20.46
N LEU A 370 4.10 19.91 20.33
CA LEU A 370 4.55 21.12 19.63
C LEU A 370 4.08 21.13 18.17
N ALA A 371 4.07 19.98 17.50
CA ALA A 371 3.52 19.88 16.15
C ALA A 371 2.00 20.13 16.11
N GLN A 372 1.25 19.70 17.15
CA GLN A 372 -0.19 19.98 17.26
C GLN A 372 -0.48 21.47 17.49
N GLU A 373 0.35 22.16 18.29
CA GLU A 373 0.21 23.60 18.55
C GLU A 373 0.53 24.43 17.30
N ASN A 374 1.34 23.93 16.38
CA ASN A 374 1.78 24.63 15.17
C ASN A 374 0.84 24.39 13.96
N THR A 375 -0.12 23.50 14.06
CA THR A 375 -1.14 23.19 13.03
C THR A 375 -2.45 23.93 13.31
#